data_7c6290441e6e9ba5b4b1daf6cc7ea7fa
#
_entry.id   7c6290441e6e9ba5b4b1daf6cc7ea7fa
#
_cell.length_a   1.000
_cell.length_b   1.000
_cell.length_c   1.000
_cell.angle_alpha   90.00
_cell.angle_beta   90.00
_cell.angle_gamma   90.00
#
_symmetry.space_group_name_H-M   'P 1'
#
loop_
_entity.id
_entity.type
_entity.pdbx_description
1 polymer ?
#
loop_
_entity_poly.entity_id
_entity_poly.type
_entity_poly.pdbx_seq_one_letter_code
_entity_poly.pdbx_strand_id
1 'polypeptide(L)'
;MTLARRGLVLAAFVGGALLFAAGAGARVEGDSEYSKAQTYSGALRYLRVDLGYEVVEKDPDSAYLVFRYEPPGQPKGEALGTVEVIEAGEHVRVFVRIPRMPEYHERVLRDGLLRKLHDEYGPPAPRKPEPKRPADGGTG
;
A
#
# COMPACT_ATOMS: atom_id res chain seq x y z
N MET A 1 16.43 -56.65 -47.44
CA MET A 1 15.83 -55.33 -47.80
C MET A 1 14.84 -54.99 -46.70
N THR A 2 15.26 -54.19 -45.77
CA THR A 2 14.45 -53.75 -44.63
C THR A 2 14.30 -52.25 -44.70
N LEU A 3 13.07 -51.77 -44.98
CA LEU A 3 12.71 -50.37 -44.99
C LEU A 3 12.44 -49.93 -43.55
N ALA A 4 13.36 -49.13 -43.02
CA ALA A 4 13.21 -48.47 -41.73
C ALA A 4 12.21 -47.31 -41.87
N ARG A 5 11.03 -47.48 -41.29
CA ARG A 5 10.07 -46.38 -41.08
C ARG A 5 10.53 -45.57 -39.92
N ARG A 6 11.07 -44.39 -40.21
CA ARG A 6 11.29 -43.35 -39.21
C ARG A 6 9.96 -42.78 -38.77
N GLY A 7 9.46 -43.16 -37.61
CA GLY A 7 8.36 -42.51 -36.95
C GLY A 7 8.83 -41.19 -36.30
N LEU A 8 8.39 -40.10 -36.84
CA LEU A 8 8.59 -38.78 -36.24
C LEU A 8 7.56 -38.59 -35.12
N VAL A 9 7.99 -38.77 -33.88
CA VAL A 9 7.18 -38.44 -32.71
C VAL A 9 7.30 -36.94 -32.45
N LEU A 10 6.26 -36.23 -32.85
CA LEU A 10 6.11 -34.80 -32.50
C LEU A 10 5.63 -34.74 -31.05
N ALA A 11 6.54 -34.52 -30.12
CA ALA A 11 6.20 -34.19 -28.74
C ALA A 11 5.71 -32.73 -28.68
N ALA A 12 4.39 -32.54 -28.62
CA ALA A 12 3.79 -31.26 -28.32
C ALA A 12 4.03 -30.94 -26.84
N PHE A 13 5.01 -30.08 -26.58
CA PHE A 13 5.21 -29.45 -25.27
C PHE A 13 4.12 -28.37 -25.11
N VAL A 14 3.02 -28.76 -24.47
CA VAL A 14 2.04 -27.79 -23.95
C VAL A 14 2.67 -27.19 -22.70
N GLY A 15 3.38 -26.08 -22.90
CA GLY A 15 3.85 -25.24 -21.80
C GLY A 15 2.68 -24.60 -21.10
N GLY A 16 2.21 -25.22 -20.04
CA GLY A 16 1.27 -24.61 -19.12
C GLY A 16 1.96 -23.42 -18.44
N ALA A 17 1.70 -22.22 -18.91
CA ALA A 17 2.02 -21.01 -18.17
C ALA A 17 1.12 -21.00 -16.92
N LEU A 18 1.63 -21.48 -15.81
CA LEU A 18 1.09 -21.24 -14.49
C LEU A 18 1.24 -19.73 -14.22
N LEU A 19 0.21 -18.98 -14.56
CA LEU A 19 0.00 -17.65 -14.05
C LEU A 19 -0.18 -17.79 -12.53
N PHE A 20 0.91 -17.67 -11.80
CA PHE A 20 0.84 -17.31 -10.40
C PHE A 20 0.24 -15.90 -10.35
N ALA A 21 -1.07 -15.83 -10.26
CA ALA A 21 -1.70 -14.65 -9.72
C ALA A 21 -1.22 -14.57 -8.26
N ALA A 22 -0.07 -13.91 -8.06
CA ALA A 22 0.30 -13.45 -6.75
C ALA A 22 -0.88 -12.62 -6.28
N GLY A 23 -1.63 -13.14 -5.32
CA GLY A 23 -2.68 -12.41 -4.65
C GLY A 23 -2.02 -11.19 -4.03
N ALA A 24 -1.91 -10.11 -4.80
CA ALA A 24 -1.68 -8.80 -4.27
C ALA A 24 -2.91 -8.50 -3.42
N GLY A 25 -2.86 -8.87 -2.15
CA GLY A 25 -3.84 -8.42 -1.18
C GLY A 25 -3.94 -6.93 -1.36
N ALA A 26 -5.13 -6.45 -1.73
CA ALA A 26 -5.37 -5.05 -1.98
C ALA A 26 -4.97 -4.26 -0.73
N ARG A 27 -3.91 -3.49 -0.83
CA ARG A 27 -3.56 -2.53 0.21
C ARG A 27 -4.39 -1.28 0.00
N VAL A 28 -4.92 -0.74 1.07
CA VAL A 28 -5.67 0.50 1.02
C VAL A 28 -4.73 1.68 0.97
N GLU A 29 -4.94 2.56 0.02
CA GLU A 29 -4.17 3.79 -0.13
C GLU A 29 -4.99 5.03 0.21
N GLY A 30 -4.31 6.13 0.57
CA GLY A 30 -4.89 7.44 0.78
C GLY A 30 -3.88 8.54 0.50
N ASP A 31 -4.34 9.67 0.04
CA ASP A 31 -3.50 10.85 -0.16
C ASP A 31 -3.34 11.61 1.15
N SER A 32 -2.11 11.93 1.51
CA SER A 32 -1.80 12.84 2.62
C SER A 32 -1.52 14.23 2.08
N GLU A 33 -2.11 15.23 2.70
CA GLU A 33 -1.89 16.64 2.39
C GLU A 33 -0.67 17.23 3.12
N TYR A 34 0.02 16.41 3.88
CA TYR A 34 1.19 16.77 4.68
C TYR A 34 2.47 16.20 4.11
N SER A 35 3.62 16.68 4.57
CA SER A 35 4.91 16.15 4.13
C SER A 35 5.08 14.67 4.50
N LYS A 36 6.00 13.98 3.83
CA LYS A 36 6.36 12.60 4.15
C LYS A 36 6.74 12.44 5.63
N ALA A 37 7.57 13.37 6.14
CA ALA A 37 8.02 13.34 7.53
C ALA A 37 6.87 13.56 8.53
N GLN A 38 5.98 14.51 8.27
CA GLN A 38 4.79 14.74 9.10
C GLN A 38 3.86 13.53 9.08
N THR A 39 3.61 13.00 7.89
CA THR A 39 2.73 11.83 7.71
C THR A 39 3.28 10.61 8.45
N TYR A 40 4.57 10.33 8.32
CA TYR A 40 5.23 9.23 9.03
C TYR A 40 5.18 9.41 10.56
N SER A 41 5.53 10.59 11.05
CA SER A 41 5.53 10.90 12.49
C SER A 41 4.11 10.82 13.07
N GLY A 42 3.13 11.33 12.35
CA GLY A 42 1.73 11.24 12.71
C GLY A 42 1.22 9.81 12.74
N ALA A 43 1.62 8.98 11.75
CA ALA A 43 1.28 7.57 11.71
C ALA A 43 1.85 6.80 12.91
N LEU A 44 3.12 7.02 13.23
CA LEU A 44 3.77 6.41 14.38
C LEU A 44 3.06 6.77 15.68
N ARG A 45 2.72 8.06 15.85
CA ARG A 45 2.03 8.55 17.03
C ARG A 45 0.60 8.03 17.12
N TYR A 46 -0.12 8.00 16.02
CA TYR A 46 -1.46 7.44 15.93
C TYR A 46 -1.50 5.96 16.35
N LEU A 47 -0.60 5.15 15.81
CA LEU A 47 -0.54 3.73 16.17
C LEU A 47 -0.21 3.51 17.64
N ARG A 48 0.80 4.21 18.17
CA ARG A 48 1.31 3.98 19.54
C ARG A 48 0.48 4.64 20.61
N VAL A 49 0.03 5.87 20.39
CA VAL A 49 -0.62 6.69 21.43
C VAL A 49 -2.12 6.60 21.34
N ASP A 50 -2.69 6.84 20.14
CA ASP A 50 -4.15 6.88 20.02
C ASP A 50 -4.76 5.48 19.97
N LEU A 51 -4.15 4.54 19.27
CA LEU A 51 -4.62 3.16 19.16
C LEU A 51 -4.00 2.22 20.20
N GLY A 52 -2.87 2.59 20.79
CA GLY A 52 -2.17 1.77 21.77
C GLY A 52 -1.55 0.48 21.18
N TYR A 53 -1.29 0.44 19.88
CA TYR A 53 -0.69 -0.71 19.24
C TYR A 53 0.82 -0.78 19.46
N GLU A 54 1.34 -2.00 19.53
CA GLU A 54 2.77 -2.24 19.58
C GLU A 54 3.36 -2.05 18.19
N VAL A 55 4.27 -1.09 18.03
CA VAL A 55 5.05 -0.92 16.81
C VAL A 55 6.30 -1.77 16.94
N VAL A 56 6.39 -2.84 16.13
CA VAL A 56 7.45 -3.84 16.19
C VAL A 56 8.64 -3.48 15.29
N GLU A 57 8.40 -2.68 14.26
CA GLU A 57 9.44 -2.18 13.37
C GLU A 57 9.13 -0.75 12.95
N LYS A 58 10.15 0.08 12.89
CA LYS A 58 10.08 1.45 12.40
C LYS A 58 11.34 1.77 11.60
N ASP A 59 11.12 2.20 10.37
CA ASP A 59 12.16 2.66 9.47
C ASP A 59 11.80 4.09 9.00
N PRO A 60 12.39 5.12 9.60
CA PRO A 60 12.11 6.50 9.23
C PRO A 60 12.65 6.87 7.84
N ASP A 61 13.69 6.21 7.35
CA ASP A 61 14.29 6.53 6.06
C ASP A 61 13.40 6.09 4.90
N SER A 62 12.88 4.87 4.96
CA SER A 62 11.89 4.37 4.02
C SER A 62 10.45 4.79 4.38
N ALA A 63 10.25 5.40 5.56
CA ALA A 63 8.95 5.76 6.10
C ALA A 63 7.97 4.57 6.19
N TYR A 64 8.47 3.50 6.78
CA TYR A 64 7.77 2.23 6.92
C TYR A 64 7.60 1.85 8.38
N LEU A 65 6.42 1.36 8.73
CA LEU A 65 6.05 0.92 10.07
C LEU A 65 5.43 -0.47 10.02
N VAL A 66 5.82 -1.33 10.96
CA VAL A 66 5.13 -2.60 11.21
C VAL A 66 4.58 -2.57 12.62
N PHE A 67 3.32 -2.94 12.77
CA PHE A 67 2.64 -2.92 14.05
C PHE A 67 1.82 -4.20 14.26
N ARG A 68 1.63 -4.56 15.53
CA ARG A 68 0.74 -5.65 15.93
C ARG A 68 -0.69 -5.13 15.93
N TYR A 69 -1.50 -5.67 15.04
CA TYR A 69 -2.91 -5.30 14.94
C TYR A 69 -3.75 -6.03 15.98
N GLU A 70 -4.53 -5.28 16.73
CA GLU A 70 -5.44 -5.80 17.73
C GLU A 70 -6.87 -5.36 17.37
N PRO A 71 -7.68 -6.22 16.72
CA PRO A 71 -9.05 -5.87 16.40
C PRO A 71 -9.88 -5.70 17.67
N PRO A 72 -10.75 -4.68 17.75
CA PRO A 72 -11.62 -4.45 18.91
C PRO A 72 -12.47 -5.68 19.22
N GLY A 73 -12.49 -6.09 20.50
CA GLY A 73 -13.35 -7.19 20.99
C GLY A 73 -12.90 -8.59 20.60
N GLN A 74 -11.74 -8.75 19.98
CA GLN A 74 -11.15 -10.05 19.68
C GLN A 74 -9.88 -10.28 20.51
N PRO A 75 -9.52 -11.54 20.83
CA PRO A 75 -8.26 -11.83 21.47
C PRO A 75 -7.10 -11.34 20.59
N LYS A 76 -5.99 -10.95 21.22
CA LYS A 76 -4.78 -10.47 20.53
C LYS A 76 -4.40 -11.44 19.42
N GLY A 77 -4.65 -11.00 18.18
CA GLY A 77 -4.28 -11.74 17.00
C GLY A 77 -2.80 -11.54 16.68
N GLU A 78 -2.20 -12.48 15.97
CA GLU A 78 -0.82 -12.39 15.50
C GLU A 78 -0.71 -11.61 14.16
N ALA A 79 -1.74 -10.87 13.78
CA ALA A 79 -1.71 -10.10 12.55
C ALA A 79 -0.74 -8.92 12.67
N LEU A 80 0.22 -8.87 11.77
CA LEU A 80 1.11 -7.72 11.62
C LEU A 80 0.58 -6.83 10.51
N GLY A 81 0.21 -5.60 10.88
CA GLY A 81 -0.14 -4.56 9.93
C GLY A 81 1.08 -3.75 9.52
N THR A 82 0.99 -3.11 8.37
CA THR A 82 2.02 -2.20 7.87
C THR A 82 1.42 -0.86 7.48
N VAL A 83 2.17 0.21 7.73
CA VAL A 83 1.94 1.54 7.18
C VAL A 83 3.18 1.96 6.43
N GLU A 84 3.01 2.36 5.18
CA GLU A 84 4.08 2.85 4.32
C GLU A 84 3.70 4.24 3.80
N VAL A 85 4.64 5.17 3.85
CA VAL A 85 4.44 6.54 3.35
C VAL A 85 5.37 6.77 2.17
N ILE A 86 4.79 6.99 1.00
CA ILE A 86 5.52 7.17 -0.25
C ILE A 86 5.32 8.60 -0.74
N GLU A 87 6.43 9.26 -1.08
CA GLU A 87 6.43 10.53 -1.77
C GLU A 87 6.59 10.29 -3.27
N ALA A 88 5.59 10.70 -4.04
CA ALA A 88 5.57 10.58 -5.50
C ALA A 88 5.31 11.95 -6.12
N GLY A 89 6.40 12.65 -6.49
CA GLY A 89 6.33 14.03 -6.94
C GLY A 89 5.83 14.96 -5.83
N GLU A 90 4.75 15.69 -6.10
CA GLU A 90 4.12 16.60 -5.11
C GLU A 90 3.08 15.91 -4.24
N HIS A 91 2.86 14.61 -4.42
CA HIS A 91 1.89 13.81 -3.68
C HIS A 91 2.57 12.93 -2.64
N VAL A 92 1.99 12.89 -1.45
CA VAL A 92 2.36 11.95 -0.40
C VAL A 92 1.23 10.95 -0.26
N ARG A 93 1.53 9.66 -0.38
CA ARG A 93 0.55 8.59 -0.25
C ARG A 93 0.83 7.73 0.96
N VAL A 94 -0.22 7.35 1.63
CA VAL A 94 -0.21 6.40 2.74
C VAL A 94 -0.80 5.09 2.27
N PHE A 95 -0.08 4.01 2.51
CA PHE A 95 -0.55 2.65 2.25
C PHE A 95 -0.71 1.92 3.57
N VAL A 96 -1.86 1.32 3.77
CA VAL A 96 -2.16 0.51 4.95
C VAL A 96 -2.48 -0.90 4.49
N ARG A 97 -1.88 -1.88 5.15
CA ARG A 97 -2.14 -3.29 4.92
C ARG A 97 -2.25 -4.03 6.25
N ILE A 98 -3.32 -4.81 6.39
CA ILE A 98 -3.53 -5.71 7.52
C ILE A 98 -3.89 -7.09 6.95
N PRO A 99 -2.90 -7.97 6.75
CA PRO A 99 -3.14 -9.30 6.16
C PRO A 99 -4.18 -10.08 6.93
N ARG A 100 -4.98 -10.87 6.23
CA ARG A 100 -6.02 -11.75 6.77
C ARG A 100 -7.21 -11.03 7.42
N MET A 101 -7.26 -9.71 7.32
CA MET A 101 -8.39 -8.93 7.78
C MET A 101 -9.20 -8.40 6.59
N PRO A 102 -10.51 -8.22 6.72
CA PRO A 102 -11.29 -7.51 5.73
C PRO A 102 -10.76 -6.10 5.48
N GLU A 103 -10.79 -5.65 4.23
CA GLU A 103 -10.30 -4.32 3.80
C GLU A 103 -10.89 -3.15 4.61
N TYR A 104 -12.06 -3.34 5.17
CA TYR A 104 -12.68 -2.37 6.08
C TYR A 104 -11.75 -1.92 7.21
N HIS A 105 -10.98 -2.84 7.81
CA HIS A 105 -10.05 -2.52 8.90
C HIS A 105 -8.92 -1.59 8.43
N GLU A 106 -8.42 -1.82 7.23
CA GLU A 106 -7.38 -0.99 6.61
C GLU A 106 -7.92 0.42 6.31
N ARG A 107 -9.15 0.51 5.79
CA ARG A 107 -9.80 1.80 5.53
C ARG A 107 -10.04 2.60 6.81
N VAL A 108 -10.54 1.98 7.85
CA VAL A 108 -10.77 2.65 9.13
C VAL A 108 -9.46 3.19 9.71
N LEU A 109 -8.38 2.40 9.63
CA LEU A 109 -7.07 2.83 10.12
C LEU A 109 -6.52 3.98 9.30
N ARG A 110 -6.58 3.90 7.96
CA ARG A 110 -6.16 4.98 7.06
C ARG A 110 -6.92 6.27 7.34
N ASP A 111 -8.24 6.21 7.41
CA ASP A 111 -9.08 7.39 7.60
C ASP A 111 -8.86 8.02 8.97
N GLY A 112 -8.68 7.20 10.01
CA GLY A 112 -8.31 7.65 11.34
C GLY A 112 -6.95 8.34 11.36
N LEU A 113 -5.97 7.79 10.65
CA LEU A 113 -4.65 8.41 10.51
C LEU A 113 -4.74 9.78 9.82
N LEU A 114 -5.42 9.86 8.68
CA LEU A 114 -5.55 11.13 7.95
C LEU A 114 -6.27 12.20 8.79
N ARG A 115 -7.29 11.82 9.53
CA ARG A 115 -7.96 12.71 10.49
C ARG A 115 -7.01 13.16 11.60
N LYS A 116 -6.21 12.24 12.15
CA LYS A 116 -5.21 12.57 13.16
C LYS A 116 -4.18 13.60 12.66
N LEU A 117 -3.73 13.48 11.42
CA LEU A 117 -2.83 14.45 10.83
C LEU A 117 -3.46 15.84 10.77
N HIS A 118 -4.73 15.92 10.38
CA HIS A 118 -5.46 17.18 10.33
C HIS A 118 -5.61 17.80 11.73
N ASP A 119 -5.93 17.00 12.73
CA ASP A 119 -6.09 17.46 14.12
C ASP A 119 -4.77 17.93 14.72
N GLU A 120 -3.66 17.29 14.35
CA GLU A 120 -2.34 17.58 14.91
C GLU A 120 -1.64 18.75 14.21
N TYR A 121 -1.70 18.81 12.89
CA TYR A 121 -0.99 19.80 12.09
C TYR A 121 -1.87 20.95 11.58
N GLY A 122 -3.18 20.86 11.75
CA GLY A 122 -4.15 21.84 11.27
C GLY A 122 -4.38 21.76 9.76
N PRO A 123 -5.05 22.78 9.18
CA PRO A 123 -5.30 22.81 7.74
C PRO A 123 -4.01 22.71 6.94
N PRO A 124 -3.97 21.89 5.89
CA PRO A 124 -2.79 21.76 5.05
C PRO A 124 -2.45 23.07 4.34
N ALA A 125 -1.16 23.27 4.07
CA ALA A 125 -0.73 24.42 3.28
C ALA A 125 -1.37 24.37 1.87
N PRO A 126 -1.77 25.54 1.31
CA PRO A 126 -2.31 25.59 -0.04
C PRO A 126 -1.34 24.94 -1.03
N ARG A 127 -1.83 23.98 -1.80
CA ARG A 127 -1.03 23.40 -2.88
C ARG A 127 -0.78 24.47 -3.93
N LYS A 128 0.47 24.58 -4.39
CA LYS A 128 0.79 25.40 -5.54
C LYS A 128 -0.03 24.89 -6.73
N PRO A 129 -0.73 25.76 -7.47
CA PRO A 129 -1.51 25.33 -8.62
C PRO A 129 -0.63 24.54 -9.58
N GLU A 130 -1.06 23.34 -9.94
CA GLU A 130 -0.41 22.56 -10.98
C GLU A 130 -0.38 23.39 -12.28
N PRO A 131 0.77 23.57 -12.94
CA PRO A 131 0.79 24.28 -14.22
C PRO A 131 -0.13 23.51 -15.17
N LYS A 132 -1.16 24.21 -15.68
CA LYS A 132 -2.07 23.64 -16.68
C LYS A 132 -1.22 23.09 -17.81
N ARG A 133 -1.27 21.78 -18.00
CA ARG A 133 -0.68 21.14 -19.17
C ARG A 133 -1.24 21.85 -20.41
N PRO A 134 -0.40 22.34 -21.33
CA PRO A 134 -0.89 22.92 -22.56
C PRO A 134 -1.87 21.94 -23.19
N ALA A 135 -3.06 22.39 -23.51
CA ALA A 135 -3.99 21.59 -24.30
C ALA A 135 -3.27 21.27 -25.59
N ASP A 136 -3.03 20.01 -25.86
CA ASP A 136 -2.52 19.55 -27.15
C ASP A 136 -3.48 20.10 -28.21
N GLY A 137 -3.02 21.13 -28.92
CA GLY A 137 -3.73 21.71 -30.03
C GLY A 137 -3.93 20.63 -31.08
N GLY A 138 -5.13 20.09 -31.13
CA GLY A 138 -5.54 19.28 -32.25
C GLY A 138 -5.42 20.10 -33.51
N THR A 139 -4.41 19.76 -34.32
CA THR A 139 -4.33 20.23 -35.67
C THR A 139 -5.29 19.38 -36.50
N GLY A 140 -6.29 20.03 -37.04
CA GLY A 140 -7.21 19.42 -38.02
C GLY A 140 -6.52 19.07 -39.33
#